data_977de8cba9dae93fe1314eef998d7e5a
#
_entry.id   977de8cba9dae93fe1314eef998d7e5a
#
_cell.length_a   1.000
_cell.length_b   1.000
_cell.length_c   1.000
_cell.angle_alpha   90.00
_cell.angle_beta   90.00
_cell.angle_gamma   90.00
#
_symmetry.space_group_name_H-M   'P 1'
#
loop_
_entity.id
_entity.type
_entity.pdbx_description
1 polymer ?
#
loop_
_entity_poly.entity_id
_entity_poly.type
_entity_poly.pdbx_seq_one_letter_code
_entity_poly.pdbx_strand_id
1 'polypeptide(L)'
;MYEFKDFPGTLQHQTMLHSIVSYYENDPRILAVAVFGSLGKGNWDRYSDLDLDVVVADTVKIDIGAEITRLCTSLESIGEQVALLIPDDDDADVVFKSLMELSIRYHPLSTTSPNIIDSLQLLMGRIDRSVIEAAGLANQVLEDEPINRELDRCVRYALEVDSALHRGYIWSAIELLHYMRRSIMELFTRSHHGKRAYKFFQKEADNGLQVRLGGTLPRYDLKSAQESLAQFINILTNDLDKLTDGQVQLTNAHSELLNRIISRQSDLKF
;
A
#
# COMPACT_ATOMS: atom_id res chain seq x y z
N MET A 1 31.24 -8.07 11.21
CA MET A 1 30.73 -7.00 12.10
C MET A 1 30.43 -5.83 11.18
N TYR A 2 29.15 -5.53 10.95
CA TYR A 2 28.75 -4.39 10.13
C TYR A 2 29.04 -3.10 10.93
N GLU A 3 29.64 -2.10 10.26
CA GLU A 3 29.82 -0.79 10.90
C GLU A 3 28.49 -0.04 10.95
N PHE A 4 28.25 0.75 11.99
CA PHE A 4 27.01 1.52 12.23
C PHE A 4 26.59 2.41 11.02
N LYS A 5 27.55 2.74 10.13
CA LYS A 5 27.34 3.58 8.96
C LYS A 5 26.73 2.87 7.74
N ASP A 6 26.57 1.55 7.81
CA ASP A 6 26.14 0.73 6.66
C ASP A 6 24.62 0.55 6.59
N PHE A 7 23.86 0.96 7.64
CA PHE A 7 22.42 0.85 7.64
C PHE A 7 21.74 2.12 7.11
N PRO A 8 20.64 1.99 6.33
CA PRO A 8 19.91 3.13 5.81
C PRO A 8 19.17 3.89 6.91
N GLY A 9 18.81 5.15 6.64
CA GLY A 9 17.97 5.94 7.50
C GLY A 9 18.70 6.95 8.37
N THR A 10 17.94 7.57 9.28
CA THR A 10 18.46 8.47 10.30
C THR A 10 19.23 7.69 11.36
N LEU A 11 19.90 8.38 12.28
CA LEU A 11 20.60 7.74 13.40
C LEU A 11 19.65 6.83 14.23
N GLN A 12 18.39 7.23 14.41
CA GLN A 12 17.41 6.40 15.13
C GLN A 12 17.12 5.10 14.35
N HIS A 13 16.86 5.18 13.03
CA HIS A 13 16.68 4.00 12.18
C HIS A 13 17.90 3.07 12.26
N GLN A 14 19.10 3.61 12.11
CA GLN A 14 20.35 2.85 12.14
C GLN A 14 20.57 2.16 13.50
N THR A 15 20.26 2.85 14.61
CA THR A 15 20.36 2.28 15.95
C THR A 15 19.39 1.11 16.14
N MET A 16 18.15 1.26 15.69
CA MET A 16 17.16 0.19 15.74
C MET A 16 17.53 -0.99 14.85
N LEU A 17 17.91 -0.74 13.60
CA LEU A 17 18.34 -1.79 12.67
C LEU A 17 19.55 -2.57 13.20
N HIS A 18 20.53 -1.87 13.77
CA HIS A 18 21.68 -2.53 14.41
C HIS A 18 21.26 -3.43 15.58
N SER A 19 20.37 -2.95 16.43
CA SER A 19 19.88 -3.73 17.58
C SER A 19 19.08 -4.95 17.14
N ILE A 20 18.25 -4.81 16.12
CA ILE A 20 17.46 -5.92 15.55
C ILE A 20 18.37 -6.97 14.89
N VAL A 21 19.36 -6.54 14.10
CA VAL A 21 20.35 -7.44 13.49
C VAL A 21 21.14 -8.17 14.58
N SER A 22 21.60 -7.46 15.61
CA SER A 22 22.32 -8.07 16.73
C SER A 22 21.48 -9.09 17.52
N TYR A 23 20.17 -8.84 17.63
CA TYR A 23 19.24 -9.78 18.25
C TYR A 23 19.16 -11.10 17.47
N TYR A 24 19.14 -11.05 16.13
CA TYR A 24 19.02 -12.25 15.27
C TYR A 24 20.33 -12.87 14.86
N GLU A 25 21.47 -12.20 15.00
CA GLU A 25 22.78 -12.65 14.48
C GLU A 25 23.14 -14.08 14.88
N ASN A 26 22.81 -14.47 16.12
CA ASN A 26 23.14 -15.80 16.66
C ASN A 26 21.95 -16.77 16.66
N ASP A 27 20.79 -16.40 16.13
CA ASP A 27 19.62 -17.28 16.05
C ASP A 27 19.73 -18.22 14.84
N PRO A 28 19.90 -19.55 15.05
CA PRO A 28 20.05 -20.50 13.96
C PRO A 28 18.78 -20.66 13.12
N ARG A 29 17.62 -20.22 13.61
CA ARG A 29 16.34 -20.29 12.90
C ARG A 29 16.27 -19.27 11.75
N ILE A 30 17.02 -18.16 11.86
CA ILE A 30 16.95 -17.03 10.95
C ILE A 30 18.00 -17.18 9.86
N LEU A 31 17.55 -17.19 8.61
CA LEU A 31 18.39 -17.26 7.42
C LEU A 31 18.86 -15.89 6.96
N ALA A 32 17.97 -14.90 7.06
CA ALA A 32 18.28 -13.52 6.67
C ALA A 32 17.37 -12.52 7.40
N VAL A 33 17.86 -11.31 7.55
CA VAL A 33 17.09 -10.11 7.90
C VAL A 33 17.35 -9.07 6.83
N ALA A 34 16.30 -8.55 6.24
CA ALA A 34 16.36 -7.54 5.21
C ALA A 34 15.44 -6.36 5.54
N VAL A 35 15.81 -5.18 5.07
CA VAL A 35 14.94 -4.01 5.07
C VAL A 35 14.40 -3.79 3.65
N PHE A 36 13.15 -3.40 3.55
CA PHE A 36 12.52 -3.07 2.28
C PHE A 36 11.79 -1.72 2.35
N GLY A 37 10.82 -1.44 1.50
CA GLY A 37 10.10 -0.17 1.54
C GLY A 37 10.95 1.04 1.19
N SER A 38 10.76 2.15 1.90
CA SER A 38 11.46 3.42 1.65
C SER A 38 12.94 3.34 2.04
N LEU A 39 13.26 2.68 3.14
CA LEU A 39 14.62 2.46 3.60
C LEU A 39 15.40 1.58 2.62
N GLY A 40 14.82 0.46 2.20
CA GLY A 40 15.45 -0.46 1.24
C GLY A 40 15.68 0.16 -0.13
N LYS A 41 14.82 1.12 -0.56
CA LYS A 41 14.96 1.87 -1.81
C LYS A 41 15.94 3.05 -1.73
N GLY A 42 16.34 3.47 -0.53
CA GLY A 42 17.17 4.65 -0.34
C GLY A 42 16.44 5.99 -0.53
N ASN A 43 15.11 6.01 -0.59
CA ASN A 43 14.30 7.22 -0.73
C ASN A 43 13.50 7.56 0.57
N TRP A 44 14.12 7.25 1.68
CA TRP A 44 13.60 7.46 3.03
C TRP A 44 13.71 8.93 3.48
N ASP A 45 12.91 9.26 4.47
CA ASP A 45 13.00 10.49 5.25
C ASP A 45 12.90 10.20 6.76
N ARG A 46 12.85 11.24 7.59
CA ARG A 46 12.78 11.09 9.05
C ARG A 46 11.45 10.49 9.56
N TYR A 47 10.45 10.39 8.72
CA TYR A 47 9.13 9.82 9.03
C TYR A 47 8.93 8.43 8.41
N SER A 48 10.00 7.89 7.81
CA SER A 48 9.94 6.55 7.26
C SER A 48 9.82 5.52 8.38
N ASP A 49 8.98 4.54 8.16
CA ASP A 49 8.85 3.33 8.96
C ASP A 49 9.99 2.35 8.72
N LEU A 50 10.14 1.38 9.62
CA LEU A 50 11.04 0.24 9.48
C LEU A 50 10.26 -0.95 8.90
N ASP A 51 10.36 -1.16 7.60
CA ASP A 51 9.78 -2.34 6.93
C ASP A 51 10.82 -3.47 6.93
N LEU A 52 10.64 -4.51 7.73
CA LEU A 52 11.58 -5.63 7.86
C LEU A 52 11.00 -6.95 7.37
N ASP A 53 11.86 -7.73 6.75
CA ASP A 53 11.60 -9.07 6.27
C ASP A 53 12.58 -10.04 6.92
N VAL A 54 12.07 -10.96 7.74
CA VAL A 54 12.85 -11.98 8.46
C VAL A 54 12.60 -13.33 7.80
N VAL A 55 13.59 -13.78 7.03
CA VAL A 55 13.52 -15.07 6.33
C VAL A 55 13.94 -16.19 7.26
N VAL A 56 13.08 -17.15 7.43
CA VAL A 56 13.34 -18.36 8.25
C VAL A 56 13.49 -19.61 7.37
N ALA A 57 14.11 -20.65 7.94
CA ALA A 57 14.16 -21.95 7.26
C ALA A 57 12.74 -22.54 7.13
N ASP A 58 12.44 -23.20 6.01
CA ASP A 58 11.10 -23.75 5.71
C ASP A 58 10.55 -24.74 6.75
N THR A 59 11.43 -25.33 7.53
CA THR A 59 11.07 -26.27 8.61
C THR A 59 10.80 -25.59 9.95
N VAL A 60 11.02 -24.28 10.05
CA VAL A 60 10.90 -23.51 11.29
C VAL A 60 9.50 -22.91 11.39
N LYS A 61 8.90 -23.04 12.58
CA LYS A 61 7.70 -22.28 12.96
C LYS A 61 8.08 -21.29 14.05
N ILE A 62 7.70 -20.04 13.86
CA ILE A 62 7.88 -18.96 14.83
C ILE A 62 6.51 -18.61 15.42
N ASP A 63 6.45 -18.56 16.74
CA ASP A 63 5.35 -17.93 17.46
C ASP A 63 5.57 -16.41 17.40
N ILE A 64 4.85 -15.73 16.50
CA ILE A 64 5.04 -14.31 16.20
C ILE A 64 4.82 -13.46 17.45
N GLY A 65 3.74 -13.70 18.19
CA GLY A 65 3.44 -12.94 19.41
C GLY A 65 4.54 -13.03 20.45
N ALA A 66 5.09 -14.24 20.67
CA ALA A 66 6.18 -14.44 21.60
C ALA A 66 7.51 -13.88 21.08
N GLU A 67 7.78 -14.01 19.77
CA GLU A 67 9.03 -13.54 19.15
C GLU A 67 9.10 -12.02 19.17
N ILE A 68 8.04 -11.34 18.72
CA ILE A 68 8.02 -9.88 18.68
C ILE A 68 8.06 -9.26 20.10
N THR A 69 7.43 -9.92 21.08
CA THR A 69 7.51 -9.47 22.47
C THR A 69 8.96 -9.51 22.98
N ARG A 70 9.71 -10.58 22.68
CA ARG A 70 11.14 -10.70 23.06
C ARG A 70 11.99 -9.66 22.33
N LEU A 71 11.78 -9.47 21.03
CA LEU A 71 12.47 -8.45 20.25
C LEU A 71 12.22 -7.06 20.84
N CYS A 72 10.97 -6.70 21.08
CA CYS A 72 10.60 -5.41 21.67
C CYS A 72 11.27 -5.19 23.05
N THR A 73 11.30 -6.23 23.89
CA THR A 73 12.01 -6.17 25.19
C THR A 73 13.50 -5.90 25.00
N SER A 74 14.13 -6.46 23.97
CA SER A 74 15.54 -6.19 23.68
C SER A 74 15.79 -4.74 23.25
N LEU A 75 14.83 -4.12 22.55
CA LEU A 75 14.90 -2.73 22.08
C LEU A 75 14.74 -1.70 23.20
N GLU A 76 14.21 -2.09 24.37
CA GLU A 76 14.18 -1.21 25.56
C GLU A 76 15.59 -0.79 25.98
N SER A 77 16.60 -1.62 25.73
CA SER A 77 18.00 -1.32 26.04
C SER A 77 18.56 -0.09 25.31
N ILE A 78 17.97 0.26 24.16
CA ILE A 78 18.30 1.46 23.38
C ILE A 78 17.30 2.60 23.58
N GLY A 79 16.38 2.46 24.54
CA GLY A 79 15.40 3.48 24.90
C GLY A 79 14.06 3.40 24.15
N GLU A 80 13.88 2.44 23.26
CA GLU A 80 12.64 2.27 22.51
C GLU A 80 11.61 1.47 23.34
N GLN A 81 10.54 2.13 23.75
CA GLN A 81 9.44 1.54 24.51
C GLN A 81 8.21 1.37 23.63
N VAL A 82 7.60 0.20 23.67
CA VAL A 82 6.37 -0.10 22.93
C VAL A 82 5.22 0.75 23.45
N ALA A 83 4.50 1.39 22.52
CA ALA A 83 3.22 2.04 22.77
C ALA A 83 2.04 1.18 22.29
N LEU A 84 2.20 0.49 21.14
CA LEU A 84 1.20 -0.40 20.56
C LEU A 84 1.90 -1.59 19.90
N LEU A 85 1.34 -2.79 20.09
CA LEU A 85 1.79 -4.02 19.46
C LEU A 85 0.58 -4.72 18.83
N ILE A 86 0.63 -5.00 17.54
CA ILE A 86 -0.42 -5.64 16.75
C ILE A 86 0.20 -6.85 16.04
N PRO A 87 0.18 -8.04 16.67
CA PRO A 87 0.64 -9.26 16.02
C PRO A 87 -0.45 -9.83 15.10
N ASP A 88 -0.02 -10.42 13.98
CA ASP A 88 -0.86 -11.23 13.08
C ASP A 88 -0.20 -12.59 12.86
N ASP A 89 -0.70 -13.40 11.90
CA ASP A 89 -0.27 -14.78 11.69
C ASP A 89 1.20 -14.91 11.25
N ASP A 90 1.69 -14.02 10.40
CA ASP A 90 3.06 -14.04 9.85
C ASP A 90 3.80 -12.69 9.99
N ASP A 91 3.16 -11.67 10.53
CA ASP A 91 3.73 -10.34 10.72
C ASP A 91 3.36 -9.70 12.07
N ALA A 92 3.95 -8.56 12.35
CA ALA A 92 3.56 -7.70 13.46
C ALA A 92 3.86 -6.24 13.14
N ASP A 93 2.93 -5.38 13.53
CA ASP A 93 3.14 -3.93 13.56
C ASP A 93 3.39 -3.46 14.98
N VAL A 94 4.43 -2.66 15.16
CA VAL A 94 4.82 -2.10 16.45
C VAL A 94 4.94 -0.59 16.33
N VAL A 95 4.25 0.13 17.21
CA VAL A 95 4.45 1.57 17.36
C VAL A 95 5.18 1.82 18.68
N PHE A 96 6.31 2.50 18.61
CA PHE A 96 7.08 2.89 19.78
C PHE A 96 6.64 4.26 20.32
N LYS A 97 6.93 4.54 21.59
CA LYS A 97 6.64 5.87 22.19
C LYS A 97 7.40 7.02 21.54
N SER A 98 8.48 6.72 20.84
CA SER A 98 9.23 7.66 20.00
C SER A 98 8.49 8.04 18.70
N LEU A 99 7.32 7.43 18.42
CA LEU A 99 6.56 7.48 17.17
C LEU A 99 7.27 6.79 15.99
N MET A 100 8.29 5.99 16.25
CA MET A 100 8.85 5.08 15.25
C MET A 100 7.88 3.91 15.07
N GLU A 101 7.66 3.52 13.81
CA GLU A 101 6.88 2.35 13.44
C GLU A 101 7.81 1.25 12.91
N LEU A 102 7.53 0.00 13.31
CA LEU A 102 8.21 -1.20 12.84
C LEU A 102 7.14 -2.16 12.32
N SER A 103 7.15 -2.43 11.02
CA SER A 103 6.42 -3.54 10.40
C SER A 103 7.42 -4.66 10.13
N ILE A 104 7.25 -5.81 10.76
CA ILE A 104 8.17 -6.93 10.64
C ILE A 104 7.43 -8.21 10.27
N ARG A 105 7.85 -8.84 9.19
CA ARG A 105 7.29 -10.10 8.72
C ARG A 105 8.29 -11.24 8.88
N TYR A 106 7.78 -12.41 9.30
CA TYR A 106 8.52 -13.65 9.42
C TYR A 106 7.94 -14.67 8.45
N HIS A 107 8.75 -15.16 7.54
CA HIS A 107 8.25 -16.13 6.58
C HIS A 107 9.31 -17.16 6.18
N PRO A 108 8.89 -18.39 5.82
CA PRO A 108 9.76 -19.35 5.19
C PRO A 108 10.32 -18.83 3.86
N LEU A 109 11.55 -19.23 3.52
CA LEU A 109 12.19 -18.84 2.26
C LEU A 109 11.30 -19.14 1.05
N SER A 110 10.63 -20.30 1.05
CA SER A 110 9.72 -20.72 -0.03
C SER A 110 8.50 -19.83 -0.24
N THR A 111 8.13 -18.99 0.74
CA THR A 111 6.97 -18.08 0.67
C THR A 111 7.38 -16.62 0.51
N THR A 112 8.63 -16.35 0.14
CA THR A 112 9.11 -14.99 -0.12
C THR A 112 8.18 -14.26 -1.10
N SER A 113 7.75 -13.04 -0.75
CA SER A 113 6.88 -12.23 -1.59
C SER A 113 7.66 -11.59 -2.74
N PRO A 114 7.16 -11.64 -3.98
CA PRO A 114 7.79 -10.94 -5.10
C PRO A 114 7.79 -9.41 -4.93
N ASN A 115 6.88 -8.87 -4.12
CA ASN A 115 6.70 -7.42 -3.97
C ASN A 115 7.83 -6.70 -3.23
N ILE A 116 8.63 -7.43 -2.44
CA ILE A 116 9.74 -6.83 -1.68
C ILE A 116 11.04 -6.78 -2.48
N ILE A 117 11.18 -7.60 -3.54
CA ILE A 117 12.45 -7.82 -4.26
C ILE A 117 13.06 -6.52 -4.77
N ASP A 118 12.26 -5.63 -5.35
CA ASP A 118 12.71 -4.35 -5.94
C ASP A 118 13.31 -3.38 -4.91
N SER A 119 13.03 -3.59 -3.63
CA SER A 119 13.44 -2.70 -2.55
C SER A 119 14.21 -3.40 -1.43
N LEU A 120 14.46 -4.70 -1.58
CA LEU A 120 15.10 -5.50 -0.55
C LEU A 120 16.59 -5.14 -0.43
N GLN A 121 17.00 -4.72 0.76
CA GLN A 121 18.40 -4.56 1.15
C GLN A 121 18.70 -5.54 2.29
N LEU A 122 19.63 -6.47 2.03
CA LEU A 122 20.05 -7.46 3.02
C LEU A 122 20.85 -6.76 4.13
N LEU A 123 20.42 -6.93 5.38
CA LEU A 123 21.09 -6.40 6.57
C LEU A 123 21.98 -7.47 7.24
N MET A 124 21.48 -8.70 7.29
CA MET A 124 22.15 -9.87 7.82
C MET A 124 21.71 -11.10 7.02
N GLY A 125 22.63 -12.01 6.69
CA GLY A 125 22.24 -13.21 5.98
C GLY A 125 23.24 -14.36 6.11
N ARG A 126 22.69 -15.57 6.24
CA ARG A 126 23.38 -16.87 6.03
C ARG A 126 23.11 -17.41 4.64
N ILE A 127 22.32 -16.69 3.85
CA ILE A 127 22.01 -16.95 2.45
C ILE A 127 22.24 -15.67 1.67
N ASP A 128 22.56 -15.80 0.38
CA ASP A 128 22.76 -14.66 -0.50
C ASP A 128 21.42 -14.01 -0.89
N ARG A 129 21.46 -12.72 -1.17
CA ARG A 129 20.33 -11.95 -1.69
C ARG A 129 19.70 -12.62 -2.93
N SER A 130 20.52 -13.16 -3.83
CA SER A 130 20.07 -13.86 -5.05
C SER A 130 19.17 -15.07 -4.77
N VAL A 131 19.36 -15.74 -3.62
CA VAL A 131 18.51 -16.87 -3.21
C VAL A 131 17.12 -16.39 -2.81
N ILE A 132 17.04 -15.24 -2.08
CA ILE A 132 15.78 -14.61 -1.69
C ILE A 132 15.04 -14.09 -2.93
N GLU A 133 15.77 -13.46 -3.86
CA GLU A 133 15.20 -12.97 -5.12
C GLU A 133 14.63 -14.11 -5.97
N ALA A 134 15.36 -15.22 -6.10
CA ALA A 134 14.90 -16.38 -6.85
C ALA A 134 13.63 -17.00 -6.23
N ALA A 135 13.55 -17.09 -4.90
CA ALA A 135 12.36 -17.57 -4.20
C ALA A 135 11.15 -16.64 -4.42
N GLY A 136 11.34 -15.32 -4.33
CA GLY A 136 10.28 -14.36 -4.59
C GLY A 136 9.80 -14.36 -6.04
N LEU A 137 10.70 -14.49 -7.01
CA LEU A 137 10.34 -14.61 -8.43
C LEU A 137 9.55 -15.90 -8.71
N ALA A 138 9.87 -17.01 -8.01
CA ALA A 138 9.12 -18.25 -8.14
C ALA A 138 7.67 -18.13 -7.64
N ASN A 139 7.41 -17.21 -6.70
CA ASN A 139 6.09 -16.91 -6.15
C ASN A 139 5.37 -15.78 -6.89
N GLN A 140 5.97 -15.26 -7.97
CA GLN A 140 5.33 -14.23 -8.78
C GLN A 140 4.15 -14.85 -9.53
N VAL A 141 2.95 -14.61 -9.02
CA VAL A 141 1.72 -14.93 -9.74
C VAL A 141 1.59 -13.91 -10.85
N LEU A 142 1.72 -14.35 -12.11
CA LEU A 142 1.49 -13.52 -13.29
C LEU A 142 -0.02 -13.32 -13.54
N GLU A 143 -0.76 -12.93 -12.53
CA GLU A 143 -2.13 -12.46 -12.68
C GLU A 143 -2.14 -10.94 -12.71
N ASP A 144 -1.74 -10.37 -13.84
CA ASP A 144 -2.17 -9.03 -14.19
C ASP A 144 -3.67 -9.11 -14.50
N GLU A 145 -4.48 -8.83 -13.50
CA GLU A 145 -5.91 -8.56 -13.75
C GLU A 145 -5.99 -7.55 -14.89
N PRO A 146 -6.78 -7.80 -15.95
CA PRO A 146 -6.87 -6.85 -17.05
C PRO A 146 -7.21 -5.45 -16.52
N ILE A 147 -6.48 -4.43 -16.95
CA ILE A 147 -6.68 -3.04 -16.52
C ILE A 147 -8.13 -2.58 -16.64
N ASN A 148 -8.86 -3.12 -17.64
CA ASN A 148 -10.29 -2.86 -17.85
C ASN A 148 -11.16 -3.25 -16.64
N ARG A 149 -10.78 -4.26 -15.85
CA ARG A 149 -11.52 -4.60 -14.63
C ARG A 149 -11.54 -3.46 -13.60
N GLU A 150 -10.51 -2.64 -13.57
CA GLU A 150 -10.49 -1.49 -12.67
C GLU A 150 -11.47 -0.40 -13.15
N LEU A 151 -11.62 -0.22 -14.46
CA LEU A 151 -12.67 0.62 -15.03
C LEU A 151 -14.06 0.08 -14.72
N ASP A 152 -14.30 -1.23 -14.89
CA ASP A 152 -15.57 -1.88 -14.55
C ASP A 152 -15.94 -1.66 -13.07
N ARG A 153 -14.97 -1.80 -12.17
CA ARG A 153 -15.13 -1.52 -10.73
C ARG A 153 -15.52 -0.06 -10.49
N CYS A 154 -14.84 0.88 -11.15
CA CYS A 154 -15.12 2.31 -11.01
C CYS A 154 -16.55 2.64 -11.45
N VAL A 155 -17.02 2.11 -12.60
CA VAL A 155 -18.38 2.29 -13.09
C VAL A 155 -19.42 1.64 -12.16
N ARG A 156 -19.11 0.46 -11.62
CA ARG A 156 -19.96 -0.20 -10.62
C ARG A 156 -20.09 0.64 -9.35
N TYR A 157 -18.98 1.16 -8.83
CA TYR A 157 -19.02 2.04 -7.66
C TYR A 157 -19.86 3.30 -7.91
N ALA A 158 -19.83 3.88 -9.12
CA ALA A 158 -20.69 5.01 -9.46
C ALA A 158 -22.17 4.69 -9.29
N LEU A 159 -22.61 3.49 -9.69
CA LEU A 159 -23.99 3.03 -9.48
C LEU A 159 -24.31 2.81 -7.99
N GLU A 160 -23.36 2.29 -7.23
CA GLU A 160 -23.54 2.06 -5.80
C GLU A 160 -23.61 3.39 -5.01
N VAL A 161 -22.77 4.40 -5.39
CA VAL A 161 -22.86 5.77 -4.85
C VAL A 161 -24.22 6.38 -5.13
N ASP A 162 -24.70 6.31 -6.37
CA ASP A 162 -26.00 6.80 -6.76
C ASP A 162 -27.13 6.16 -5.92
N SER A 163 -27.06 4.85 -5.72
CA SER A 163 -28.00 4.12 -4.89
C SER A 163 -27.95 4.53 -3.42
N ALA A 164 -26.75 4.78 -2.88
CA ALA A 164 -26.57 5.27 -1.51
C ALA A 164 -27.14 6.68 -1.31
N LEU A 165 -26.93 7.58 -2.29
CA LEU A 165 -27.47 8.94 -2.28
C LEU A 165 -29.00 8.95 -2.27
N HIS A 166 -29.64 8.12 -3.10
CA HIS A 166 -31.11 8.01 -3.13
C HIS A 166 -31.71 7.45 -1.83
N ARG A 167 -30.93 6.69 -1.06
CA ARG A 167 -31.31 6.16 0.25
C ARG A 167 -30.94 7.09 1.42
N GLY A 168 -30.24 8.19 1.17
CA GLY A 168 -29.74 9.08 2.21
C GLY A 168 -28.59 8.49 3.02
N TYR A 169 -27.86 7.47 2.52
CA TYR A 169 -26.78 6.77 3.21
C TYR A 169 -25.44 7.50 2.94
N ILE A 170 -25.26 8.64 3.63
CA ILE A 170 -24.11 9.53 3.38
C ILE A 170 -22.76 8.87 3.66
N TRP A 171 -22.62 8.07 4.72
CA TRP A 171 -21.36 7.38 5.02
C TRP A 171 -20.99 6.37 3.94
N SER A 172 -21.95 5.57 3.46
CA SER A 172 -21.73 4.64 2.36
C SER A 172 -21.36 5.37 1.06
N ALA A 173 -22.01 6.50 0.76
CA ALA A 173 -21.66 7.30 -0.41
C ALA A 173 -20.23 7.84 -0.33
N ILE A 174 -19.79 8.34 0.83
CA ILE A 174 -18.43 8.85 1.06
C ILE A 174 -17.38 7.74 0.89
N GLU A 175 -17.64 6.55 1.45
CA GLU A 175 -16.75 5.38 1.32
C GLU A 175 -16.62 4.94 -0.14
N LEU A 176 -17.74 4.77 -0.84
CA LEU A 176 -17.74 4.36 -2.24
C LEU A 176 -17.05 5.39 -3.16
N LEU A 177 -17.23 6.69 -2.89
CA LEU A 177 -16.48 7.76 -3.56
C LEU A 177 -14.98 7.66 -3.27
N HIS A 178 -14.57 7.20 -2.08
CA HIS A 178 -13.16 6.92 -1.79
C HIS A 178 -12.64 5.76 -2.64
N TYR A 179 -13.40 4.66 -2.79
CA TYR A 179 -13.02 3.56 -3.68
C TYR A 179 -12.92 4.00 -5.14
N MET A 180 -13.81 4.84 -5.62
CA MET A 180 -13.71 5.43 -6.97
C MET A 180 -12.41 6.23 -7.16
N ARG A 181 -12.01 7.06 -6.19
CA ARG A 181 -10.71 7.79 -6.23
C ARG A 181 -9.54 6.82 -6.32
N ARG A 182 -9.58 5.77 -5.49
CA ARG A 182 -8.55 4.72 -5.53
C ARG A 182 -8.48 4.06 -6.89
N SER A 183 -9.62 3.67 -7.47
CA SER A 183 -9.66 3.04 -8.80
C SER A 183 -9.12 3.94 -9.91
N ILE A 184 -9.39 5.25 -9.87
CA ILE A 184 -8.79 6.21 -10.82
C ILE A 184 -7.26 6.29 -10.66
N MET A 185 -6.76 6.31 -9.42
CA MET A 185 -5.31 6.30 -9.18
C MET A 185 -4.67 4.98 -9.60
N GLU A 186 -5.35 3.84 -9.43
CA GLU A 186 -4.90 2.53 -9.91
C GLU A 186 -4.87 2.47 -11.44
N LEU A 187 -5.91 2.96 -12.13
CA LEU A 187 -5.94 3.06 -13.59
C LEU A 187 -4.72 3.84 -14.11
N PHE A 188 -4.49 5.04 -13.54
CA PHE A 188 -3.33 5.86 -13.89
C PHE A 188 -2.02 5.10 -13.63
N THR A 189 -1.87 4.54 -12.45
CA THR A 189 -0.62 3.88 -12.02
C THR A 189 -0.29 2.68 -12.89
N ARG A 190 -1.28 1.84 -13.19
CA ARG A 190 -1.10 0.63 -14.02
C ARG A 190 -0.81 0.98 -15.47
N SER A 191 -1.50 1.98 -16.03
CA SER A 191 -1.25 2.44 -17.40
C SER A 191 0.15 3.03 -17.60
N HIS A 192 0.74 3.57 -16.54
CA HIS A 192 2.09 4.14 -16.56
C HIS A 192 3.15 3.21 -15.94
N HIS A 193 2.84 1.90 -15.82
CA HIS A 193 3.73 0.88 -15.25
C HIS A 193 4.27 1.21 -13.85
N GLY A 194 3.50 1.99 -13.09
CA GLY A 194 3.84 2.39 -11.71
C GLY A 194 3.48 1.32 -10.68
N LYS A 195 3.91 1.57 -9.45
CA LYS A 195 3.55 0.77 -8.26
C LYS A 195 3.13 1.72 -7.15
N ARG A 196 2.25 1.26 -6.22
CA ARG A 196 1.74 2.04 -5.07
C ARG A 196 0.92 3.26 -5.52
N ALA A 197 -0.31 3.03 -5.97
CA ALA A 197 -1.20 3.97 -6.64
C ALA A 197 -1.20 5.39 -6.08
N TYR A 198 -1.39 5.57 -4.76
CA TYR A 198 -1.43 6.92 -4.16
C TYR A 198 -0.10 7.68 -4.31
N LYS A 199 1.04 7.03 -3.99
CA LYS A 199 2.36 7.66 -4.06
C LYS A 199 2.75 7.96 -5.51
N PHE A 200 2.47 7.01 -6.42
CA PHE A 200 2.77 7.16 -7.84
C PHE A 200 1.93 8.28 -8.47
N PHE A 201 0.61 8.24 -8.27
CA PHE A 201 -0.29 9.28 -8.77
C PHE A 201 0.09 10.68 -8.26
N GLN A 202 0.35 10.82 -6.96
CA GLN A 202 0.73 12.11 -6.38
C GLN A 202 2.04 12.67 -6.96
N LYS A 203 2.96 11.80 -7.35
CA LYS A 203 4.26 12.19 -7.88
C LYS A 203 4.25 12.46 -9.38
N GLU A 204 3.53 11.64 -10.16
CA GLU A 204 3.65 11.59 -11.61
C GLU A 204 2.44 12.22 -12.34
N ALA A 205 1.25 12.27 -11.72
CA ALA A 205 0.09 12.88 -12.35
C ALA A 205 0.25 14.41 -12.44
N ASP A 206 -0.18 14.99 -13.58
CA ASP A 206 -0.17 16.43 -13.74
C ASP A 206 -1.05 17.16 -12.71
N ASN A 207 -0.70 18.41 -12.39
CA ASN A 207 -1.41 19.19 -11.36
C ASN A 207 -2.91 19.39 -11.70
N GLY A 208 -3.27 19.49 -12.97
CA GLY A 208 -4.66 19.64 -13.40
C GLY A 208 -5.49 18.40 -13.07
N LEU A 209 -4.96 17.22 -13.29
CA LEU A 209 -5.62 15.95 -12.96
C LEU A 209 -5.73 15.78 -11.43
N GLN A 210 -4.68 16.11 -10.68
CA GLN A 210 -4.70 16.07 -9.21
C GLN A 210 -5.76 17.01 -8.64
N VAL A 211 -5.87 18.25 -9.16
CA VAL A 211 -6.90 19.24 -8.75
C VAL A 211 -8.30 18.72 -9.07
N ARG A 212 -8.54 18.18 -10.29
CA ARG A 212 -9.84 17.62 -10.64
C ARG A 212 -10.23 16.45 -9.75
N LEU A 213 -9.30 15.54 -9.48
CA LEU A 213 -9.55 14.42 -8.57
C LEU A 213 -9.75 14.90 -7.12
N GLY A 214 -9.03 15.94 -6.70
CA GLY A 214 -9.24 16.63 -5.42
C GLY A 214 -10.64 17.21 -5.29
N GLY A 215 -11.22 17.73 -6.39
CA GLY A 215 -12.60 18.22 -6.44
C GLY A 215 -13.68 17.15 -6.19
N THR A 216 -13.32 15.86 -6.21
CA THR A 216 -14.22 14.76 -5.89
C THR A 216 -14.29 14.44 -4.38
N LEU A 217 -13.62 15.20 -3.52
CA LEU A 217 -13.69 15.02 -2.07
C LEU A 217 -15.00 15.65 -1.55
N PRO A 218 -15.96 14.83 -1.05
CA PRO A 218 -17.22 15.38 -0.55
C PRO A 218 -17.06 15.94 0.86
N ARG A 219 -17.89 16.93 1.19
CA ARG A 219 -18.21 17.27 2.57
C ARG A 219 -19.24 16.25 3.12
N TYR A 220 -19.49 16.28 4.42
CA TYR A 220 -20.51 15.44 5.04
C TYR A 220 -21.92 15.98 4.79
N ASP A 221 -22.32 16.00 3.51
CA ASP A 221 -23.68 16.31 3.06
C ASP A 221 -23.98 15.62 1.72
N LEU A 222 -25.25 15.29 1.51
CA LEU A 222 -25.69 14.54 0.33
C LEU A 222 -25.46 15.30 -0.97
N LYS A 223 -25.67 16.62 -0.96
CA LYS A 223 -25.45 17.48 -2.15
C LYS A 223 -23.99 17.47 -2.57
N SER A 224 -23.07 17.63 -1.62
CA SER A 224 -21.64 17.58 -1.91
C SER A 224 -21.21 16.20 -2.42
N ALA A 225 -21.78 15.12 -1.88
CA ALA A 225 -21.50 13.77 -2.39
C ALA A 225 -22.06 13.54 -3.80
N GLN A 226 -23.22 14.12 -4.13
CA GLN A 226 -23.78 14.15 -5.49
C GLN A 226 -22.87 14.91 -6.46
N GLU A 227 -22.41 16.11 -6.08
CA GLU A 227 -21.47 16.91 -6.88
C GLU A 227 -20.16 16.14 -7.13
N SER A 228 -19.68 15.41 -6.11
CA SER A 228 -18.51 14.54 -6.22
C SER A 228 -18.71 13.41 -7.22
N LEU A 229 -19.86 12.74 -7.21
CA LEU A 229 -20.19 11.68 -8.18
C LEU A 229 -20.23 12.24 -9.60
N ALA A 230 -20.86 13.40 -9.80
CA ALA A 230 -20.90 14.06 -11.11
C ALA A 230 -19.50 14.40 -11.62
N GLN A 231 -18.61 14.89 -10.74
CA GLN A 231 -17.22 15.16 -11.09
C GLN A 231 -16.45 13.89 -11.44
N PHE A 232 -16.66 12.77 -10.75
CA PHE A 232 -16.08 11.49 -11.12
C PHE A 232 -16.50 11.00 -12.50
N ILE A 233 -17.81 11.09 -12.78
CA ILE A 233 -18.33 10.71 -14.09
C ILE A 233 -17.71 11.59 -15.17
N ASN A 234 -17.56 12.90 -14.92
CA ASN A 234 -16.90 13.81 -15.84
C ASN A 234 -15.42 13.42 -16.09
N ILE A 235 -14.68 13.03 -15.06
CA ILE A 235 -13.29 12.54 -15.20
C ILE A 235 -13.27 11.28 -16.10
N LEU A 236 -14.13 10.30 -15.83
CA LEU A 236 -14.19 9.06 -16.61
C LEU A 236 -14.57 9.31 -18.07
N THR A 237 -15.47 10.26 -18.34
CA THR A 237 -15.93 10.52 -19.71
C THR A 237 -14.99 11.40 -20.53
N ASN A 238 -14.25 12.30 -19.89
CA ASN A 238 -13.46 13.32 -20.61
C ASN A 238 -11.94 13.18 -20.42
N ASP A 239 -11.48 12.54 -19.36
CA ASP A 239 -10.06 12.46 -19.06
C ASP A 239 -9.50 11.02 -19.10
N LEU A 240 -10.32 9.99 -19.40
CA LEU A 240 -9.91 8.60 -19.36
C LEU A 240 -8.70 8.31 -20.25
N ASP A 241 -8.67 8.87 -21.47
CA ASP A 241 -7.54 8.73 -22.39
C ASP A 241 -6.23 9.25 -21.77
N LYS A 242 -6.29 10.39 -21.10
CA LYS A 242 -5.11 10.98 -20.40
C LYS A 242 -4.73 10.18 -19.17
N LEU A 243 -5.74 9.65 -18.47
CA LEU A 243 -5.53 8.81 -17.28
C LEU A 243 -4.80 7.52 -17.62
N THR A 244 -5.08 6.95 -18.80
CA THR A 244 -4.66 5.59 -19.15
C THR A 244 -3.74 5.54 -20.36
N ASP A 245 -3.26 6.69 -20.83
CA ASP A 245 -2.43 6.80 -22.05
C ASP A 245 -3.09 6.08 -23.25
N GLY A 246 -4.41 6.21 -23.34
CA GLY A 246 -5.24 5.59 -24.38
C GLY A 246 -5.41 4.06 -24.31
N GLN A 247 -4.88 3.42 -23.24
CA GLN A 247 -4.92 1.94 -23.10
C GLN A 247 -6.32 1.42 -22.73
N VAL A 248 -7.18 2.27 -22.17
CA VAL A 248 -8.52 1.90 -21.70
C VAL A 248 -9.55 2.86 -22.27
N GLN A 249 -10.67 2.32 -22.72
CA GLN A 249 -11.77 3.10 -23.28
C GLN A 249 -13.12 2.70 -22.68
N LEU A 250 -14.02 3.67 -22.55
CA LEU A 250 -15.39 3.40 -22.17
C LEU A 250 -16.08 2.59 -23.27
N THR A 251 -16.69 1.49 -22.91
CA THR A 251 -17.61 0.75 -23.81
C THR A 251 -18.94 1.51 -23.94
N ASN A 252 -19.74 1.14 -24.94
CA ASN A 252 -21.12 1.66 -25.07
C ASN A 252 -21.95 1.37 -23.81
N ALA A 253 -21.78 0.19 -23.20
CA ALA A 253 -22.46 -0.19 -21.98
C ALA A 253 -22.07 0.70 -20.79
N HIS A 254 -20.77 1.02 -20.63
CA HIS A 254 -20.30 1.97 -19.63
C HIS A 254 -20.92 3.35 -19.81
N SER A 255 -20.87 3.88 -21.02
CA SER A 255 -21.41 5.20 -21.36
C SER A 255 -22.92 5.29 -21.12
N GLU A 256 -23.67 4.25 -21.51
CA GLU A 256 -25.11 4.19 -21.27
C GLU A 256 -25.43 4.17 -19.76
N LEU A 257 -24.70 3.36 -18.96
CA LEU A 257 -24.90 3.27 -17.51
C LEU A 257 -24.58 4.60 -16.82
N LEU A 258 -23.46 5.23 -17.15
CA LEU A 258 -23.08 6.53 -16.59
C LEU A 258 -24.10 7.63 -16.92
N ASN A 259 -24.62 7.65 -18.18
CA ASN A 259 -25.67 8.59 -18.58
C ASN A 259 -26.98 8.38 -17.81
N ARG A 260 -27.37 7.11 -17.55
CA ARG A 260 -28.54 6.79 -16.72
C ARG A 260 -28.37 7.25 -15.27
N ILE A 261 -27.15 7.10 -14.70
CA ILE A 261 -26.83 7.59 -13.36
C ILE A 261 -26.98 9.12 -13.33
N ILE A 262 -26.39 9.87 -14.28
CA ILE A 262 -26.53 11.34 -14.37
C ILE A 262 -28.00 11.74 -14.46
N SER A 263 -28.79 11.08 -15.30
CA SER A 263 -30.21 11.39 -15.45
C SER A 263 -30.96 11.18 -14.13
N ARG A 264 -30.69 10.10 -13.41
CA ARG A 264 -31.34 9.78 -12.14
C ARG A 264 -30.93 10.74 -11.01
N GLN A 265 -29.71 11.29 -11.05
CA GLN A 265 -29.24 12.29 -10.08
C GLN A 265 -30.04 13.60 -10.15
N SER A 266 -30.63 13.94 -11.32
CA SER A 266 -31.48 15.13 -11.45
C SER A 266 -32.80 15.05 -10.67
N ASP A 267 -33.21 13.84 -10.28
CA ASP A 267 -34.43 13.61 -9.50
C ASP A 267 -34.24 13.78 -7.99
N LEU A 268 -32.97 13.83 -7.52
CA LEU A 268 -32.65 14.07 -6.11
C LEU A 268 -33.02 15.52 -5.71
N LYS A 269 -33.90 15.64 -4.73
CA LYS A 269 -34.28 16.90 -4.09
C LYS A 269 -33.68 16.93 -2.69
N PHE A 270 -32.79 17.87 -2.44
CA PHE A 270 -32.16 18.11 -1.14
C PHE A 270 -32.71 19.35 -0.47
#